data_8352d7aa1a251deb544b72f07fbf6378
#
_entry.id   8352d7aa1a251deb544b72f07fbf6378
#
_cell.length_a   1.000
_cell.length_b   1.000
_cell.length_c   1.000
_cell.angle_alpha   90.00
_cell.angle_beta   90.00
_cell.angle_gamma   90.00
#
_symmetry.space_group_name_H-M   'P 1'
#
loop_
_entity.id
_entity.type
_entity.pdbx_description
1 polymer ?
#
loop_
_entity_poly.entity_id
_entity_poly.type
_entity_poly.pdbx_seq_one_letter_code
_entity_poly.pdbx_strand_id
1 'polypeptide(L)'
;MLEVSRVNAWWGAAQALFDVSMDVKAGELVVLQGLNGAGKSTLLQAIMGSGPRVEGSVSYAGQRLDKLAPHQRALAGLGYVAEDRRLFANLSVRENLHIAARGQVARNEAQALGLFPALAPMLSRPASQMSGGEQQMLAIARTLMCEPSFLLLDEPCEGIAPVLVESIIAALLMLKAQGMPMLVAEQNQILSRRADRIVTLAAGSVVQP
;
A
#
# COMPACT_ATOMS: atom_id res chain seq x y z
N MET A 1 -6.31 8.09 12.06
CA MET A 1 -5.87 6.83 12.66
C MET A 1 -6.61 5.69 11.97
N LEU A 2 -5.92 4.63 11.57
CA LEU A 2 -6.50 3.34 11.15
C LEU A 2 -6.58 2.45 12.37
N GLU A 3 -7.69 1.77 12.57
CA GLU A 3 -7.90 0.81 13.65
C GLU A 3 -8.40 -0.51 13.07
N VAL A 4 -7.76 -1.60 13.47
CA VAL A 4 -8.12 -2.98 13.15
C VAL A 4 -8.41 -3.68 14.48
N SER A 5 -9.59 -4.22 14.65
CA SER A 5 -10.02 -4.80 15.94
C SER A 5 -10.61 -6.19 15.72
N ARG A 6 -9.95 -7.18 16.31
CA ARG A 6 -10.32 -8.59 16.31
C ARG A 6 -10.68 -9.13 14.92
N VAL A 7 -9.86 -8.78 13.92
CA VAL A 7 -10.07 -9.19 12.54
C VAL A 7 -9.71 -10.66 12.37
N ASN A 8 -10.67 -11.43 11.88
CA ASN A 8 -10.53 -12.77 11.38
C ASN A 8 -10.80 -12.74 9.88
N ALA A 9 -10.03 -13.47 9.07
CA ALA A 9 -10.19 -13.47 7.62
C ALA A 9 -10.05 -14.87 7.02
N TRP A 10 -10.86 -15.15 5.99
CA TRP A 10 -10.91 -16.46 5.32
C TRP A 10 -10.83 -16.33 3.81
N TRP A 11 -10.10 -17.26 3.21
CA TRP A 11 -10.14 -17.54 1.78
C TRP A 11 -10.94 -18.83 1.56
N GLY A 12 -12.19 -18.68 1.12
CA GLY A 12 -13.13 -19.80 1.11
C GLY A 12 -13.33 -20.38 2.52
N ALA A 13 -12.95 -21.64 2.75
CA ALA A 13 -13.02 -22.30 4.04
C ALA A 13 -11.73 -22.15 4.89
N ALA A 14 -10.62 -21.71 4.30
CA ALA A 14 -9.34 -21.60 5.00
C ALA A 14 -9.23 -20.27 5.75
N GLN A 15 -9.08 -20.32 7.07
CA GLN A 15 -8.81 -19.15 7.88
C GLN A 15 -7.34 -18.75 7.76
N ALA A 16 -7.10 -17.49 7.44
CA ALA A 16 -5.78 -16.92 7.23
C ALA A 16 -5.38 -15.87 8.28
N LEU A 17 -6.36 -15.26 8.96
CA LEU A 17 -6.11 -14.34 10.07
C LEU A 17 -6.93 -14.72 11.30
N PHE A 18 -6.31 -14.60 12.47
CA PHE A 18 -6.87 -15.01 13.76
C PHE A 18 -6.78 -13.85 14.74
N ASP A 19 -7.92 -13.22 15.06
CA ASP A 19 -8.10 -12.18 16.08
C ASP A 19 -7.07 -11.03 16.01
N VAL A 20 -6.77 -10.57 14.79
CA VAL A 20 -5.77 -9.54 14.55
C VAL A 20 -6.29 -8.19 15.04
N SER A 21 -5.54 -7.55 15.95
CA SER A 21 -5.81 -6.21 16.43
C SER A 21 -4.56 -5.35 16.36
N MET A 22 -4.67 -4.18 15.71
CA MET A 22 -3.60 -3.19 15.60
C MET A 22 -4.16 -1.81 15.24
N ASP A 23 -3.33 -0.80 15.36
CA ASP A 23 -3.64 0.55 14.91
C ASP A 23 -2.48 1.15 14.11
N VAL A 24 -2.74 2.23 13.36
CA VAL A 24 -1.73 3.09 12.76
C VAL A 24 -2.15 4.54 13.00
N LYS A 25 -1.28 5.31 13.65
CA LYS A 25 -1.53 6.71 14.00
C LYS A 25 -1.33 7.63 12.80
N ALA A 26 -1.78 8.88 12.91
CA ALA A 26 -1.52 9.89 11.89
C ALA A 26 0.00 10.13 11.75
N GLY A 27 0.48 10.17 10.51
CA GLY A 27 1.89 10.36 10.18
C GLY A 27 2.82 9.19 10.51
N GLU A 28 2.30 8.07 11.04
CA GLU A 28 3.09 6.92 11.43
C GLU A 28 3.39 6.01 10.22
N LEU A 29 4.63 5.58 10.08
CA LEU A 29 5.04 4.50 9.20
C LEU A 29 5.14 3.22 10.02
N VAL A 30 4.20 2.31 9.83
CA VAL A 30 4.22 0.98 10.46
C VAL A 30 4.63 -0.06 9.42
N VAL A 31 5.61 -0.90 9.76
CA VAL A 31 5.97 -2.08 8.97
C VAL A 31 5.32 -3.31 9.57
N LEU A 32 4.53 -3.99 8.76
CA LEU A 32 3.97 -5.31 9.06
C LEU A 32 4.98 -6.36 8.60
N GLN A 33 5.72 -6.92 9.54
CA GLN A 33 6.76 -7.91 9.30
C GLN A 33 6.23 -9.34 9.51
N GLY A 34 6.76 -10.30 8.77
CA GLY A 34 6.43 -11.72 8.91
C GLY A 34 6.90 -12.52 7.70
N LEU A 35 7.04 -13.82 7.86
CA LEU A 35 7.42 -14.73 6.79
C LEU A 35 6.39 -14.74 5.65
N ASN A 36 6.77 -15.30 4.50
CA ASN A 36 5.82 -15.58 3.41
C ASN A 36 4.73 -16.51 3.93
N GLY A 37 3.47 -16.21 3.60
CA GLY A 37 2.32 -16.93 4.11
C GLY A 37 1.88 -16.57 5.54
N ALA A 38 2.54 -15.62 6.24
CA ALA A 38 2.13 -15.18 7.56
C ALA A 38 0.77 -14.46 7.61
N GLY A 39 0.22 -14.04 6.46
CA GLY A 39 -1.06 -13.35 6.38
C GLY A 39 -0.98 -11.84 6.12
N LYS A 40 0.22 -11.30 5.82
CA LYS A 40 0.44 -9.86 5.61
C LYS A 40 -0.46 -9.28 4.52
N SER A 41 -0.39 -9.83 3.30
CA SER A 41 -1.22 -9.40 2.17
C SER A 41 -2.71 -9.60 2.45
N THR A 42 -3.07 -10.68 3.15
CA THR A 42 -4.46 -10.94 3.59
C THR A 42 -4.96 -9.83 4.52
N LEU A 43 -4.12 -9.34 5.44
CA LEU A 43 -4.49 -8.25 6.34
C LEU A 43 -4.68 -6.93 5.56
N LEU A 44 -3.77 -6.58 4.65
CA LEU A 44 -3.92 -5.39 3.82
C LEU A 44 -5.19 -5.45 2.96
N GLN A 45 -5.48 -6.61 2.37
CA GLN A 45 -6.68 -6.83 1.57
C GLN A 45 -7.95 -6.81 2.43
N ALA A 46 -7.92 -7.35 3.65
CA ALA A 46 -9.00 -7.26 4.60
C ALA A 46 -9.31 -5.79 4.98
N ILE A 47 -8.28 -4.99 5.23
CA ILE A 47 -8.41 -3.54 5.47
C ILE A 47 -9.00 -2.84 4.24
N MET A 48 -8.57 -3.20 3.03
CA MET A 48 -9.11 -2.62 1.79
C MET A 48 -10.50 -3.16 1.43
N GLY A 49 -10.96 -4.25 2.06
CA GLY A 49 -12.24 -4.89 1.76
C GLY A 49 -12.22 -5.66 0.44
N SER A 50 -11.06 -6.10 -0.01
CA SER A 50 -10.87 -6.81 -1.27
C SER A 50 -10.35 -8.22 -1.01
N GLY A 51 -11.08 -9.23 -1.47
CA GLY A 51 -10.65 -10.63 -1.46
C GLY A 51 -11.23 -11.47 -0.32
N PRO A 52 -10.65 -11.53 0.90
CA PRO A 52 -11.10 -12.44 1.94
C PRO A 52 -12.45 -12.06 2.55
N ARG A 53 -13.21 -13.07 3.03
CA ARG A 53 -14.31 -12.83 3.97
C ARG A 53 -13.72 -12.38 5.29
N VAL A 54 -14.27 -11.33 5.88
CA VAL A 54 -13.74 -10.69 7.09
C VAL A 54 -14.80 -10.63 8.17
N GLU A 55 -14.43 -10.96 9.40
CA GLU A 55 -15.16 -10.69 10.65
C GLU A 55 -14.28 -9.82 11.56
N GLY A 56 -14.90 -9.10 12.49
CA GLY A 56 -14.25 -8.09 13.31
C GLY A 56 -14.56 -6.68 12.80
N SER A 57 -13.70 -5.71 13.04
CA SER A 57 -13.95 -4.35 12.57
C SER A 57 -12.69 -3.66 12.08
N VAL A 58 -12.86 -2.84 11.05
CA VAL A 58 -11.85 -1.92 10.53
C VAL A 58 -12.45 -0.52 10.52
N SER A 59 -11.77 0.45 11.09
CA SER A 59 -12.16 1.86 11.03
C SER A 59 -11.01 2.75 10.56
N TYR A 60 -11.32 3.81 9.85
CA TYR A 60 -10.37 4.83 9.42
C TYR A 60 -10.96 6.23 9.64
N ALA A 61 -10.17 7.11 10.28
CA ALA A 61 -10.58 8.48 10.61
C ALA A 61 -11.93 8.57 11.34
N GLY A 62 -12.22 7.60 12.22
CA GLY A 62 -13.48 7.51 12.98
C GLY A 62 -14.64 6.88 12.20
N GLN A 63 -14.48 6.58 10.91
CA GLN A 63 -15.49 5.92 10.10
C GLN A 63 -15.28 4.40 10.07
N ARG A 64 -16.32 3.62 10.35
CA ARG A 64 -16.29 2.16 10.16
C ARG A 64 -16.31 1.80 8.68
N LEU A 65 -15.43 0.88 8.28
CA LEU A 65 -15.26 0.47 6.90
C LEU A 65 -15.89 -0.89 6.57
N ASP A 66 -16.32 -1.65 7.57
CA ASP A 66 -16.72 -3.06 7.44
C ASP A 66 -17.78 -3.29 6.36
N LYS A 67 -18.72 -2.35 6.21
CA LYS A 67 -19.82 -2.43 5.22
C LYS A 67 -19.50 -1.73 3.89
N LEU A 68 -18.34 -1.12 3.77
CA LEU A 68 -17.95 -0.38 2.58
C LEU A 68 -17.26 -1.31 1.57
N ALA A 69 -17.70 -1.22 0.31
CA ALA A 69 -17.02 -1.86 -0.80
C ALA A 69 -15.61 -1.25 -1.02
N PRO A 70 -14.65 -1.96 -1.68
CA PRO A 70 -13.28 -1.47 -1.87
C PRO A 70 -13.19 -0.05 -2.44
N HIS A 71 -13.98 0.27 -3.46
CA HIS A 71 -13.99 1.60 -4.06
C HIS A 71 -14.49 2.69 -3.09
N GLN A 72 -15.41 2.37 -2.17
CA GLN A 72 -15.86 3.30 -1.13
C GLN A 72 -14.78 3.53 -0.08
N ARG A 73 -13.98 2.50 0.26
CA ARG A 73 -12.81 2.63 1.16
C ARG A 73 -11.71 3.48 0.51
N ALA A 74 -11.52 3.34 -0.80
CA ALA A 74 -10.64 4.23 -1.56
C ALA A 74 -11.16 5.68 -1.56
N LEU A 75 -12.47 5.89 -1.66
CA LEU A 75 -13.10 7.23 -1.52
C LEU A 75 -12.96 7.79 -0.10
N ALA A 76 -12.93 6.94 0.92
CA ALA A 76 -12.67 7.32 2.31
C ALA A 76 -11.21 7.68 2.57
N GLY A 77 -10.32 7.55 1.57
CA GLY A 77 -8.92 7.98 1.64
C GLY A 77 -7.90 6.86 1.71
N LEU A 78 -8.27 5.57 1.59
CA LEU A 78 -7.30 4.48 1.57
C LEU A 78 -6.71 4.31 0.17
N GLY A 79 -5.39 4.42 0.03
CA GLY A 79 -4.64 4.00 -1.15
C GLY A 79 -4.05 2.61 -0.94
N TYR A 80 -4.15 1.73 -1.93
CA TYR A 80 -3.59 0.39 -1.87
C TYR A 80 -2.71 0.08 -3.07
N VAL A 81 -1.48 -0.31 -2.81
CA VAL A 81 -0.52 -0.81 -3.79
C VAL A 81 -0.35 -2.30 -3.54
N ALA A 82 -0.88 -3.12 -4.45
CA ALA A 82 -0.78 -4.58 -4.37
C ALA A 82 0.59 -5.06 -4.86
N GLU A 83 1.03 -6.22 -4.38
CA GLU A 83 2.27 -6.91 -4.77
C GLU A 83 2.37 -7.09 -6.30
N ASP A 84 1.26 -7.45 -6.95
CA ASP A 84 1.17 -7.64 -8.41
C ASP A 84 1.06 -6.31 -9.19
N ARG A 85 1.18 -5.15 -8.53
CA ARG A 85 1.18 -3.78 -9.08
C ARG A 85 -0.10 -3.38 -9.81
N ARG A 86 -0.83 -4.31 -10.40
CA ARG A 86 -2.10 -4.14 -11.14
C ARG A 86 -2.07 -3.01 -12.17
N LEU A 87 -0.97 -2.89 -12.91
CA LEU A 87 -0.85 -1.88 -13.96
C LEU A 87 -1.65 -2.26 -15.20
N PHE A 88 -2.10 -1.26 -15.92
CA PHE A 88 -2.66 -1.42 -17.26
C PHE A 88 -1.49 -1.54 -18.25
N ALA A 89 -1.10 -2.78 -18.56
CA ALA A 89 0.13 -3.11 -19.28
C ALA A 89 0.26 -2.43 -20.65
N ASN A 90 -0.87 -2.28 -21.36
CA ASN A 90 -0.92 -1.69 -22.71
C ASN A 90 -1.04 -0.16 -22.68
N LEU A 91 -1.34 0.45 -21.56
CA LEU A 91 -1.38 1.89 -21.39
C LEU A 91 0.03 2.43 -21.12
N SER A 92 0.29 3.64 -21.61
CA SER A 92 1.50 4.39 -21.28
C SER A 92 1.58 4.73 -19.78
N VAL A 93 2.75 5.14 -19.31
CA VAL A 93 2.96 5.65 -17.95
C VAL A 93 1.96 6.76 -17.62
N ARG A 94 1.85 7.77 -18.51
CA ARG A 94 0.91 8.89 -18.31
C ARG A 94 -0.54 8.43 -18.25
N GLU A 95 -0.97 7.55 -19.15
CA GLU A 95 -2.34 7.02 -19.11
C GLU A 95 -2.61 6.22 -17.85
N ASN A 96 -1.65 5.41 -17.37
CA ASN A 96 -1.76 4.72 -16.07
C ASN A 96 -1.94 5.72 -14.92
N LEU A 97 -1.21 6.84 -14.91
CA LEU A 97 -1.38 7.88 -13.89
C LEU A 97 -2.77 8.52 -14.00
N HIS A 98 -3.18 8.93 -15.19
CA HIS A 98 -4.40 9.71 -15.41
C HIS A 98 -5.67 8.91 -15.18
N ILE A 99 -5.71 7.60 -15.47
CA ILE A 99 -6.90 6.77 -15.27
C ILE A 99 -7.32 6.69 -13.78
N ALA A 100 -6.39 6.90 -12.87
CA ALA A 100 -6.65 6.90 -11.42
C ALA A 100 -6.82 8.32 -10.85
N ALA A 101 -6.56 9.35 -11.66
CA ALA A 101 -6.45 10.71 -11.18
C ALA A 101 -7.77 11.27 -10.64
N ARG A 102 -7.67 11.99 -9.53
CA ARG A 102 -8.74 12.78 -8.93
C ARG A 102 -8.28 14.23 -8.74
N GLY A 103 -9.23 15.12 -8.51
CA GLY A 103 -8.93 16.50 -8.20
C GLY A 103 -8.11 17.21 -9.27
N GLN A 104 -6.98 17.77 -8.89
CA GLN A 104 -6.10 18.56 -9.77
C GLN A 104 -5.05 17.69 -10.47
N VAL A 105 -5.43 17.04 -11.57
CA VAL A 105 -4.61 16.04 -12.30
C VAL A 105 -3.18 16.53 -12.56
N ALA A 106 -3.00 17.75 -13.10
CA ALA A 106 -1.67 18.28 -13.42
C ALA A 106 -0.79 18.48 -12.16
N ARG A 107 -1.38 18.90 -11.05
CA ARG A 107 -0.69 19.04 -9.76
C ARG A 107 -0.27 17.67 -9.22
N ASN A 108 -1.19 16.70 -9.27
CA ASN A 108 -0.94 15.36 -8.75
C ASN A 108 0.13 14.64 -9.59
N GLU A 109 0.09 14.80 -10.93
CA GLU A 109 1.15 14.28 -11.83
C GLU A 109 2.50 14.91 -11.47
N ALA A 110 2.57 16.23 -11.29
CA ALA A 110 3.82 16.90 -10.91
C ALA A 110 4.35 16.43 -9.56
N GLN A 111 3.47 16.22 -8.57
CA GLN A 111 3.86 15.66 -7.26
C GLN A 111 4.36 14.21 -7.38
N ALA A 112 3.66 13.36 -8.12
CA ALA A 112 4.05 11.97 -8.34
C ALA A 112 5.40 11.86 -9.06
N LEU A 113 5.63 12.70 -10.09
CA LEU A 113 6.90 12.77 -10.80
C LEU A 113 8.02 13.40 -9.97
N GLY A 114 7.69 14.29 -9.04
CA GLY A 114 8.64 14.83 -8.05
C GLY A 114 9.14 13.75 -7.08
N LEU A 115 8.29 12.81 -6.71
CA LEU A 115 8.66 11.64 -5.89
C LEU A 115 9.42 10.58 -6.69
N PHE A 116 9.08 10.40 -7.96
CA PHE A 116 9.67 9.42 -8.86
C PHE A 116 10.14 10.06 -10.17
N PRO A 117 11.24 10.86 -10.14
CA PRO A 117 11.74 11.58 -11.34
C PRO A 117 12.08 10.65 -12.51
N ALA A 118 12.44 9.39 -12.22
CA ALA A 118 12.74 8.39 -13.23
C ALA A 118 11.56 8.08 -14.18
N LEU A 119 10.32 8.37 -13.77
CA LEU A 119 9.13 8.18 -14.61
C LEU A 119 8.96 9.28 -15.68
N ALA A 120 9.49 10.47 -15.46
CA ALA A 120 9.29 11.61 -16.34
C ALA A 120 9.74 11.36 -17.80
N PRO A 121 10.94 10.79 -18.08
CA PRO A 121 11.34 10.47 -19.46
C PRO A 121 10.57 9.31 -20.08
N MET A 122 9.77 8.57 -19.30
CA MET A 122 9.05 7.38 -19.73
C MET A 122 7.54 7.61 -19.92
N LEU A 123 7.04 8.84 -19.83
CA LEU A 123 5.60 9.13 -19.81
C LEU A 123 4.82 8.57 -21.02
N SER A 124 5.45 8.44 -22.17
CA SER A 124 4.85 7.86 -23.38
C SER A 124 5.08 6.35 -23.54
N ARG A 125 5.91 5.73 -22.66
CA ARG A 125 6.25 4.31 -22.74
C ARG A 125 5.10 3.46 -22.21
N PRO A 126 4.70 2.36 -22.89
CA PRO A 126 3.77 1.37 -22.34
C PRO A 126 4.31 0.74 -21.05
N ALA A 127 3.45 0.52 -20.07
CA ALA A 127 3.85 -0.07 -18.79
C ALA A 127 4.45 -1.49 -18.92
N SER A 128 4.04 -2.24 -19.96
CA SER A 128 4.61 -3.56 -20.29
C SER A 128 6.09 -3.53 -20.68
N GLN A 129 6.62 -2.39 -21.08
CA GLN A 129 8.02 -2.22 -21.48
C GLN A 129 8.91 -1.67 -20.37
N MET A 130 8.37 -1.55 -19.16
CA MET A 130 9.09 -1.09 -17.98
C MET A 130 9.70 -2.25 -17.22
N SER A 131 10.83 -2.03 -16.55
CA SER A 131 11.39 -2.96 -15.59
C SER A 131 10.49 -3.11 -14.36
N GLY A 132 10.66 -4.19 -13.58
CA GLY A 132 9.84 -4.42 -12.38
C GLY A 132 9.88 -3.28 -11.38
N GLY A 133 11.04 -2.66 -11.16
CA GLY A 133 11.15 -1.51 -10.25
C GLY A 133 10.53 -0.23 -10.81
N GLU A 134 10.62 0.03 -12.11
CA GLU A 134 9.93 1.14 -12.76
C GLU A 134 8.40 0.96 -12.69
N GLN A 135 7.92 -0.27 -12.88
CA GLN A 135 6.50 -0.61 -12.71
C GLN A 135 6.04 -0.39 -11.26
N GLN A 136 6.88 -0.71 -10.27
CA GLN A 136 6.56 -0.49 -8.86
C GLN A 136 6.45 1.01 -8.55
N MET A 137 7.40 1.82 -9.03
CA MET A 137 7.31 3.28 -8.90
C MET A 137 6.04 3.81 -9.54
N LEU A 138 5.68 3.31 -10.74
CA LEU A 138 4.43 3.69 -11.42
C LEU A 138 3.19 3.29 -10.62
N ALA A 139 3.16 2.10 -10.00
CA ALA A 139 2.03 1.64 -9.20
C ALA A 139 1.81 2.53 -7.97
N ILE A 140 2.89 2.91 -7.28
CA ILE A 140 2.83 3.85 -6.15
C ILE A 140 2.39 5.23 -6.64
N ALA A 141 3.03 5.77 -7.69
CA ALA A 141 2.69 7.06 -8.28
C ALA A 141 1.22 7.13 -8.70
N ARG A 142 0.71 6.10 -9.37
CA ARG A 142 -0.71 5.99 -9.77
C ARG A 142 -1.65 6.01 -8.56
N THR A 143 -1.28 5.32 -7.48
CA THR A 143 -2.08 5.34 -6.25
C THR A 143 -2.14 6.75 -5.64
N LEU A 144 -1.04 7.50 -5.69
CA LEU A 144 -0.99 8.90 -5.22
C LEU A 144 -1.88 9.84 -6.06
N MET A 145 -2.12 9.54 -7.34
CA MET A 145 -3.05 10.31 -8.18
C MET A 145 -4.51 10.29 -7.66
N CYS A 146 -4.85 9.32 -6.79
CA CYS A 146 -6.16 9.27 -6.13
C CYS A 146 -6.28 10.20 -4.91
N GLU A 147 -5.22 10.94 -4.54
CA GLU A 147 -5.14 11.78 -3.34
C GLU A 147 -5.46 10.99 -2.04
N PRO A 148 -4.80 9.84 -1.80
CA PRO A 148 -5.05 9.09 -0.58
C PRO A 148 -4.58 9.85 0.65
N SER A 149 -5.25 9.65 1.78
CA SER A 149 -4.83 10.13 3.09
C SER A 149 -4.22 9.05 3.98
N PHE A 150 -4.14 7.81 3.46
CA PHE A 150 -3.49 6.66 4.07
C PHE A 150 -2.99 5.71 2.97
N LEU A 151 -1.79 5.15 3.12
CA LEU A 151 -1.24 4.17 2.18
C LEU A 151 -1.11 2.79 2.80
N LEU A 152 -1.60 1.81 2.05
CA LEU A 152 -1.37 0.38 2.24
C LEU A 152 -0.44 -0.10 1.13
N LEU A 153 0.74 -0.64 1.46
CA LEU A 153 1.70 -1.14 0.48
C LEU A 153 2.05 -2.60 0.77
N ASP A 154 1.90 -3.43 -0.24
CA ASP A 154 2.14 -4.87 -0.16
C ASP A 154 3.44 -5.21 -0.86
N GLU A 155 4.47 -5.54 -0.08
CA GLU A 155 5.82 -5.90 -0.49
C GLU A 155 6.43 -4.98 -1.58
N PRO A 156 6.47 -3.64 -1.33
CA PRO A 156 6.85 -2.67 -2.35
C PRO A 156 8.31 -2.77 -2.82
N CYS A 157 9.16 -3.51 -2.12
CA CYS A 157 10.58 -3.66 -2.45
C CYS A 157 10.94 -5.06 -2.98
N GLU A 158 9.96 -6.00 -3.08
CA GLU A 158 10.25 -7.37 -3.48
C GLU A 158 10.61 -7.49 -4.96
N GLY A 159 11.66 -8.27 -5.25
CA GLY A 159 12.09 -8.56 -6.62
C GLY A 159 12.62 -7.34 -7.40
N ILE A 160 13.05 -6.29 -6.70
CA ILE A 160 13.50 -5.03 -7.30
C ILE A 160 15.02 -4.86 -7.10
N ALA A 161 15.68 -4.29 -8.10
CA ALA A 161 17.11 -3.97 -8.01
C ALA A 161 17.40 -2.97 -6.86
N PRO A 162 18.49 -3.17 -6.10
CA PRO A 162 18.79 -2.38 -4.88
C PRO A 162 18.72 -0.86 -5.08
N VAL A 163 19.22 -0.35 -6.20
CA VAL A 163 19.21 1.09 -6.49
C VAL A 163 17.78 1.66 -6.61
N LEU A 164 16.82 0.87 -7.11
CA LEU A 164 15.42 1.28 -7.21
C LEU A 164 14.68 1.11 -5.87
N VAL A 165 15.08 0.13 -5.05
CA VAL A 165 14.60 -0.01 -3.67
C VAL A 165 14.92 1.25 -2.87
N GLU A 166 16.14 1.77 -2.96
CA GLU A 166 16.53 3.04 -2.30
C GLU A 166 15.64 4.21 -2.76
N SER A 167 15.35 4.30 -4.05
CA SER A 167 14.47 5.34 -4.60
C SER A 167 13.05 5.23 -4.06
N ILE A 168 12.49 4.01 -3.97
CA ILE A 168 11.16 3.76 -3.40
C ILE A 168 11.14 4.14 -1.92
N ILE A 169 12.12 3.69 -1.15
CA ILE A 169 12.22 4.01 0.28
C ILE A 169 12.33 5.53 0.50
N ALA A 170 13.17 6.21 -0.30
CA ALA A 170 13.29 7.67 -0.21
C ALA A 170 11.94 8.37 -0.46
N ALA A 171 11.17 7.95 -1.48
CA ALA A 171 9.85 8.48 -1.76
C ALA A 171 8.86 8.24 -0.60
N LEU A 172 8.86 7.03 -0.01
CA LEU A 172 8.01 6.71 1.15
C LEU A 172 8.39 7.57 2.38
N LEU A 173 9.68 7.79 2.61
CA LEU A 173 10.14 8.67 3.71
C LEU A 173 9.78 10.14 3.47
N MET A 174 9.81 10.61 2.21
CA MET A 174 9.31 11.96 1.87
C MET A 174 7.82 12.08 2.14
N LEU A 175 7.02 11.08 1.78
CA LEU A 175 5.58 11.05 2.09
C LEU A 175 5.33 11.03 3.60
N LYS A 176 6.09 10.22 4.35
CA LYS A 176 6.04 10.21 5.82
C LYS A 176 6.35 11.60 6.41
N ALA A 177 7.39 12.27 5.92
CA ALA A 177 7.75 13.61 6.37
C ALA A 177 6.65 14.65 6.09
N GLN A 178 5.78 14.41 5.09
CA GLN A 178 4.60 15.21 4.78
C GLN A 178 3.38 14.83 5.65
N GLY A 179 3.54 13.88 6.58
CA GLY A 179 2.48 13.43 7.48
C GLY A 179 1.60 12.31 6.94
N MET A 180 1.97 11.65 5.82
CA MET A 180 1.24 10.51 5.25
C MET A 180 1.39 9.28 6.15
N PRO A 181 0.32 8.77 6.79
CA PRO A 181 0.37 7.52 7.51
C PRO A 181 0.42 6.34 6.55
N MET A 182 1.19 5.30 6.91
CA MET A 182 1.40 4.14 6.04
C MET A 182 1.46 2.85 6.84
N LEU A 183 0.86 1.79 6.29
CA LEU A 183 1.07 0.41 6.70
C LEU A 183 1.72 -0.35 5.54
N VAL A 184 2.93 -0.84 5.73
CA VAL A 184 3.73 -1.49 4.71
C VAL A 184 4.00 -2.92 5.12
N ALA A 185 3.45 -3.89 4.39
CA ALA A 185 3.84 -5.29 4.52
C ALA A 185 5.19 -5.47 3.83
N GLU A 186 6.22 -5.87 4.58
CA GLU A 186 7.57 -5.95 4.05
C GLU A 186 8.42 -6.94 4.85
N GLN A 187 9.30 -7.65 4.16
CA GLN A 187 10.30 -8.50 4.79
C GLN A 187 11.69 -7.85 4.80
N ASN A 188 11.90 -6.84 3.95
CA ASN A 188 13.17 -6.15 3.83
C ASN A 188 13.48 -5.32 5.08
N GLN A 189 14.63 -5.59 5.68
CA GLN A 189 15.07 -4.91 6.90
C GLN A 189 15.38 -3.41 6.69
N ILE A 190 15.63 -2.96 5.45
CA ILE A 190 15.99 -1.56 5.19
C ILE A 190 14.83 -0.63 5.58
N LEU A 191 13.60 -0.97 5.16
CA LEU A 191 12.42 -0.18 5.51
C LEU A 191 12.06 -0.34 6.99
N SER A 192 12.19 -1.55 7.55
CA SER A 192 11.92 -1.82 8.97
C SER A 192 12.76 -0.93 9.89
N ARG A 193 14.03 -0.68 9.54
CA ARG A 193 14.93 0.23 10.32
C ARG A 193 14.51 1.71 10.25
N ARG A 194 13.65 2.09 9.35
CA ARG A 194 13.16 3.48 9.13
C ARG A 194 11.71 3.65 9.59
N ALA A 195 11.06 2.57 10.00
CA ALA A 195 9.71 2.57 10.54
C ALA A 195 9.66 3.19 11.93
N ASP A 196 8.52 3.79 12.28
CA ASP A 196 8.26 4.23 13.66
C ASP A 196 7.90 3.06 14.54
N ARG A 197 7.27 2.04 13.97
CA ARG A 197 6.85 0.82 14.67
C ARG A 197 6.84 -0.37 13.73
N ILE A 198 7.17 -1.54 14.29
CA ILE A 198 7.07 -2.82 13.62
C ILE A 198 5.98 -3.62 14.31
N VAL A 199 5.09 -4.21 13.50
CA VAL A 199 4.10 -5.20 13.96
C VAL A 199 4.48 -6.53 13.32
N THR A 200 4.70 -7.55 14.15
CA THR A 200 5.06 -8.88 13.65
C THR A 200 3.81 -9.73 13.52
N LEU A 201 3.61 -10.29 12.32
CA LEU A 201 2.55 -11.26 12.03
C LEU A 201 3.18 -12.65 11.86
N ALA A 202 2.68 -13.64 12.59
CA ALA A 202 3.08 -15.04 12.46
C ALA A 202 1.84 -15.94 12.45
N ALA A 203 1.76 -16.84 11.49
CA ALA A 203 0.63 -17.78 11.34
C ALA A 203 -0.74 -17.11 11.48
N GLY A 204 -0.91 -15.93 10.89
CA GLY A 204 -2.18 -15.19 10.89
C GLY A 204 -2.51 -14.41 12.15
N SER A 205 -1.62 -14.36 13.15
CA SER A 205 -1.81 -13.64 14.41
C SER A 205 -0.71 -12.61 14.64
N VAL A 206 -1.04 -11.50 15.31
CA VAL A 206 -0.04 -10.53 15.77
C VAL A 206 0.72 -11.14 16.93
N VAL A 207 2.04 -11.20 16.79
CA VAL A 207 2.93 -11.60 17.89
C VAL A 207 3.27 -10.34 18.69
N GLN A 208 2.92 -10.34 19.96
CA GLN A 208 3.36 -9.29 20.88
C GLN A 208 4.87 -9.44 21.12
N PRO A 209 5.65 -8.33 21.16
CA PRO A 209 7.07 -8.38 21.45
C PRO A 209 7.38 -8.88 22.86
#